data_527258c8687ba93fb9bf6722451c6971
#
_entry.id   527258c8687ba93fb9bf6722451c6971
#
_cell.length_a   1.000
_cell.length_b   1.000
_cell.length_c   1.000
_cell.angle_alpha   90.00
_cell.angle_beta   90.00
_cell.angle_gamma   90.00
#
_symmetry.space_group_name_H-M   'P 1'
#
loop_
_entity.id
_entity.type
_entity.pdbx_description
1 polymer ?
#
loop_
_entity_poly.entity_id
_entity_poly.type
_entity_poly.pdbx_seq_one_letter_code
_entity_poly.pdbx_strand_id
1 'polypeptide(L)'
;DEGIALAELLAGQAGHVNYDLIPGVIYTSPEVASVGKTEEQLKKEQLAYKIGKFSFMGNGRAKATLATDGYAKILTDANTDRILGAHIIGPSAGDLIHEICVAMEFGASAEDIARTCHAHPTFSEAVREAALACGNGPIHS
;
A
#
# COMPACT_ATOMS: atom_id res chain seq x y z
N ASP A 1 -4.84 -15.57 10.59
CA ASP A 1 -3.64 -16.30 10.11
C ASP A 1 -2.90 -17.04 11.24
N GLU A 2 -2.74 -16.47 12.46
CA GLU A 2 -2.06 -17.12 13.58
C GLU A 2 -2.66 -18.49 13.94
N GLY A 3 -4.00 -18.62 13.94
CA GLY A 3 -4.67 -19.91 14.20
C GLY A 3 -4.38 -20.94 13.11
N ILE A 4 -4.27 -20.52 11.86
CA ILE A 4 -3.88 -21.38 10.73
C ILE A 4 -2.44 -21.83 10.90
N ALA A 5 -1.52 -20.89 11.13
CA ALA A 5 -0.10 -21.18 11.34
C ALA A 5 0.13 -22.12 12.53
N LEU A 6 -0.60 -21.94 13.63
CA LEU A 6 -0.55 -22.85 14.80
C LEU A 6 -1.03 -24.26 14.42
N ALA A 7 -2.14 -24.38 13.71
CA ALA A 7 -2.67 -25.66 13.29
C ALA A 7 -1.69 -26.40 12.35
N GLU A 8 -1.06 -25.68 11.43
CA GLU A 8 -0.03 -26.19 10.53
C GLU A 8 1.20 -26.68 11.31
N LEU A 9 1.69 -25.89 12.28
CA LEU A 9 2.81 -26.30 13.15
C LEU A 9 2.51 -27.57 13.95
N LEU A 10 1.29 -27.67 14.52
CA LEU A 10 0.86 -28.87 15.22
C LEU A 10 0.73 -30.10 14.31
N ALA A 11 0.43 -29.89 13.05
CA ALA A 11 0.38 -30.93 12.02
C ALA A 11 1.77 -31.26 11.42
N GLY A 12 2.86 -30.65 11.91
CA GLY A 12 4.21 -30.86 11.40
C GLY A 12 4.48 -30.15 10.05
N GLN A 13 3.68 -29.15 9.73
CA GLN A 13 3.84 -28.30 8.54
C GLN A 13 4.55 -27.00 8.89
N ALA A 14 5.01 -26.23 7.90
CA ALA A 14 5.64 -24.94 8.11
C ALA A 14 4.57 -23.83 8.21
N GLY A 15 4.07 -23.59 9.43
CA GLY A 15 3.21 -22.44 9.69
C GLY A 15 4.02 -21.14 9.72
N HIS A 16 3.56 -20.10 9.02
CA HIS A 16 4.22 -18.79 8.96
C HIS A 16 3.23 -17.63 9.04
N VAL A 17 3.59 -16.61 9.81
CA VAL A 17 2.91 -15.31 9.83
C VAL A 17 3.96 -14.22 9.75
N ASN A 18 3.85 -13.36 8.74
CA ASN A 18 4.71 -12.18 8.63
C ASN A 18 4.09 -11.03 9.40
N TYR A 19 4.52 -10.82 10.63
CA TYR A 19 3.98 -9.77 11.52
C TYR A 19 4.26 -8.35 11.05
N ASP A 20 5.28 -8.14 10.21
CA ASP A 20 5.62 -6.82 9.66
C ASP A 20 4.64 -6.38 8.55
N LEU A 21 3.85 -7.32 8.00
CA LEU A 21 2.93 -7.08 6.89
C LEU A 21 1.45 -7.28 7.25
N ILE A 22 1.11 -7.24 8.53
CA ILE A 22 -0.30 -7.28 8.95
C ILE A 22 -0.96 -5.93 8.65
N PRO A 23 -1.98 -5.87 7.76
CA PRO A 23 -2.66 -4.63 7.48
C PRO A 23 -3.57 -4.21 8.64
N GLY A 24 -3.57 -2.92 8.95
CA GLY A 24 -4.54 -2.30 9.85
C GLY A 24 -5.61 -1.56 9.05
N VAL A 25 -6.89 -1.76 9.39
CA VAL A 25 -8.01 -1.10 8.71
C VAL A 25 -8.97 -0.48 9.72
N ILE A 26 -9.41 0.75 9.46
CA ILE A 26 -10.46 1.45 10.20
C ILE A 26 -11.61 1.73 9.22
N TYR A 27 -12.77 1.13 9.47
CA TYR A 27 -13.94 1.18 8.60
C TYR A 27 -14.79 2.45 8.86
N THR A 28 -14.14 3.60 8.76
CA THR A 28 -14.79 4.93 8.75
C THR A 28 -15.23 5.28 7.33
N SER A 29 -15.81 6.47 7.13
CA SER A 29 -16.08 7.04 5.81
C SER A 29 -15.42 8.42 5.74
N PRO A 30 -14.32 8.57 4.99
CA PRO A 30 -13.57 7.55 4.23
C PRO A 30 -12.90 6.51 5.14
N GLU A 31 -12.60 5.32 4.58
CA GLU A 31 -11.82 4.28 5.26
C GLU A 31 -10.36 4.69 5.43
N VAL A 32 -9.70 4.11 6.43
CA VAL A 32 -8.25 4.25 6.63
C VAL A 32 -7.60 2.88 6.68
N ALA A 33 -6.58 2.66 5.88
CA ALA A 33 -5.81 1.41 5.88
C ALA A 33 -4.31 1.68 5.86
N SER A 34 -3.54 0.79 6.48
CA SER A 34 -2.08 0.89 6.50
C SER A 34 -1.42 -0.48 6.58
N VAL A 35 -0.19 -0.57 6.08
CA VAL A 35 0.69 -1.73 6.22
C VAL A 35 2.14 -1.27 6.29
N GLY A 36 2.98 -2.02 7.02
CA GLY A 36 4.40 -1.73 7.16
C GLY A 36 4.70 -0.50 8.00
N LYS A 37 5.80 0.20 7.71
CA LYS A 37 6.35 1.27 8.54
C LYS A 37 5.71 2.64 8.25
N THR A 38 5.63 3.47 9.29
CA THR A 38 5.30 4.89 9.18
C THR A 38 6.56 5.73 8.94
N GLU A 39 6.37 7.00 8.51
CA GLU A 39 7.49 7.94 8.36
C GLU A 39 8.23 8.19 9.70
N GLU A 40 7.47 8.23 10.81
CA GLU A 40 8.02 8.41 12.14
C GLU A 40 8.96 7.25 12.53
N GLN A 41 8.56 6.01 12.19
CA GLN A 41 9.38 4.82 12.42
C GLN A 41 10.65 4.87 11.56
N LEU A 42 10.51 5.18 10.26
CA LEU A 42 11.66 5.28 9.35
C LEU A 42 12.65 6.37 9.80
N LYS A 43 12.15 7.53 10.25
CA LYS A 43 13.00 8.61 10.81
C LYS A 43 13.71 8.15 12.07
N LYS A 44 13.02 7.46 12.98
CA LYS A 44 13.62 6.93 14.22
C LYS A 44 14.70 5.89 13.94
N GLU A 45 14.50 5.05 12.92
CA GLU A 45 15.45 4.04 12.47
C GLU A 45 16.58 4.63 11.59
N GLN A 46 16.54 5.92 11.28
CA GLN A 46 17.48 6.62 10.40
C GLN A 46 17.59 6.02 8.99
N LEU A 47 16.52 5.41 8.51
CA LEU A 47 16.44 4.86 7.16
C LEU A 47 16.15 5.98 6.17
N ALA A 48 16.94 6.05 5.09
CA ALA A 48 16.68 6.93 3.97
C ALA A 48 15.49 6.39 3.15
N TYR A 49 14.47 7.21 2.93
CA TYR A 49 13.25 6.80 2.24
C TYR A 49 12.76 7.87 1.26
N LYS A 50 11.95 7.43 0.30
CA LYS A 50 11.17 8.30 -0.60
C LYS A 50 9.69 8.18 -0.25
N ILE A 51 8.92 9.17 -0.67
CA ILE A 51 7.47 9.23 -0.49
C ILE A 51 6.82 9.40 -1.84
N GLY A 52 5.91 8.50 -2.19
CA GLY A 52 4.96 8.71 -3.29
C GLY A 52 3.56 8.92 -2.74
N LYS A 53 2.87 9.94 -3.22
CA LYS A 53 1.52 10.29 -2.77
C LYS A 53 0.65 10.69 -3.95
N PHE A 54 -0.59 10.20 -3.97
CA PHE A 54 -1.58 10.57 -4.98
C PHE A 54 -2.96 10.78 -4.35
N SER A 55 -3.60 11.90 -4.69
CA SER A 55 -4.94 12.23 -4.20
C SER A 55 -6.03 11.53 -5.00
N PHE A 56 -7.09 11.04 -4.34
CA PHE A 56 -8.28 10.54 -5.03
C PHE A 56 -8.99 11.61 -5.87
N MET A 57 -8.73 12.89 -5.66
CA MET A 57 -9.20 13.96 -6.56
C MET A 57 -8.69 13.79 -7.99
N GLY A 58 -7.52 13.17 -8.20
CA GLY A 58 -6.98 12.85 -9.51
C GLY A 58 -7.51 11.54 -10.11
N ASN A 59 -8.22 10.72 -9.32
CA ASN A 59 -8.66 9.39 -9.72
C ASN A 59 -10.00 9.42 -10.46
N GLY A 60 -10.07 8.83 -11.67
CA GLY A 60 -11.27 8.83 -12.50
C GLY A 60 -12.47 8.11 -11.88
N ARG A 61 -12.25 6.97 -11.20
CA ARG A 61 -13.32 6.23 -10.52
C ARG A 61 -13.87 7.00 -9.31
N ALA A 62 -12.99 7.64 -8.54
CA ALA A 62 -13.36 8.48 -7.40
C ALA A 62 -14.23 9.67 -7.84
N LYS A 63 -13.86 10.32 -8.94
CA LYS A 63 -14.67 11.41 -9.55
C LYS A 63 -16.06 10.90 -9.98
N ALA A 64 -16.12 9.75 -10.64
CA ALA A 64 -17.37 9.18 -11.13
C ALA A 64 -18.34 8.78 -9.99
N THR A 65 -17.81 8.40 -8.83
CA THR A 65 -18.58 8.00 -7.65
C THR A 65 -18.72 9.10 -6.60
N LEU A 66 -18.19 10.31 -6.85
CA LEU A 66 -18.18 11.44 -5.91
C LEU A 66 -17.51 11.11 -4.57
N ALA A 67 -16.50 10.23 -4.59
CA ALA A 67 -15.75 9.77 -3.41
C ALA A 67 -14.26 10.17 -3.53
N THR A 68 -14.00 11.47 -3.63
CA THR A 68 -12.66 12.02 -3.94
C THR A 68 -11.82 12.36 -2.71
N ASP A 69 -12.36 12.18 -1.50
CA ASP A 69 -11.64 12.51 -0.28
C ASP A 69 -10.52 11.51 0.01
N GLY A 70 -9.34 12.05 0.32
CA GLY A 70 -8.21 11.27 0.75
C GLY A 70 -7.11 11.07 -0.30
N TYR A 71 -6.23 10.11 -0.03
CA TYR A 71 -5.05 9.83 -0.85
C TYR A 71 -4.50 8.43 -0.57
N ALA A 72 -3.71 7.92 -1.51
CA ALA A 72 -2.78 6.81 -1.31
C ALA A 72 -1.36 7.35 -1.10
N LYS A 73 -0.61 6.77 -0.15
CA LYS A 73 0.79 7.10 0.13
C LYS A 73 1.61 5.82 0.25
N ILE A 74 2.75 5.77 -0.44
CA ILE A 74 3.72 4.67 -0.41
C ILE A 74 5.06 5.23 0.08
N LEU A 75 5.74 4.47 0.93
CA LEU A 75 7.09 4.75 1.43
C LEU A 75 8.03 3.68 0.89
N THR A 76 9.13 4.09 0.27
CA THR A 76 10.13 3.17 -0.28
C THR A 76 11.52 3.45 0.25
N ASP A 77 12.37 2.44 0.31
CA ASP A 77 13.80 2.60 0.55
C ASP A 77 14.43 3.47 -0.56
N ALA A 78 15.20 4.47 -0.17
CA ALA A 78 15.75 5.46 -1.10
C ALA A 78 16.73 4.85 -2.12
N ASN A 79 17.38 3.73 -1.79
CA ASN A 79 18.43 3.11 -2.59
C ASN A 79 17.92 1.95 -3.44
N THR A 80 16.99 1.15 -2.89
CA THR A 80 16.53 -0.10 -3.51
C THR A 80 15.14 0.01 -4.10
N ASP A 81 14.40 1.09 -3.80
CA ASP A 81 12.99 1.29 -4.14
C ASP A 81 12.02 0.27 -3.53
N ARG A 82 12.51 -0.63 -2.65
CA ARG A 82 11.68 -1.61 -1.96
C ARG A 82 10.60 -0.91 -1.13
N ILE A 83 9.38 -1.39 -1.19
CA ILE A 83 8.27 -0.83 -0.41
C ILE A 83 8.48 -1.13 1.08
N LEU A 84 8.46 -0.08 1.90
CA LEU A 84 8.64 -0.14 3.36
C LEU A 84 7.33 0.02 4.12
N GLY A 85 6.35 0.66 3.51
CA GLY A 85 5.03 0.86 4.10
C GLY A 85 4.11 1.63 3.20
N ALA A 86 2.81 1.56 3.49
CA ALA A 86 1.78 2.29 2.77
C ALA A 86 0.62 2.69 3.68
N HIS A 87 -0.01 3.79 3.32
CA HIS A 87 -1.12 4.38 4.07
C HIS A 87 -2.14 4.92 3.08
N ILE A 88 -3.39 4.52 3.22
CA ILE A 88 -4.49 4.95 2.36
C ILE A 88 -5.60 5.51 3.24
N ILE A 89 -6.09 6.69 2.90
CA ILE A 89 -7.35 7.21 3.40
C ILE A 89 -8.23 7.49 2.19
N GLY A 90 -9.39 6.86 2.10
CA GLY A 90 -10.23 7.03 0.92
C GLY A 90 -11.24 5.90 0.74
N PRO A 91 -11.91 5.89 -0.43
CA PRO A 91 -12.88 4.83 -0.75
C PRO A 91 -12.18 3.48 -0.88
N SER A 92 -12.76 2.44 -0.29
CA SER A 92 -12.26 1.06 -0.37
C SER A 92 -10.80 0.89 0.08
N ALA A 93 -10.32 1.72 1.02
CA ALA A 93 -8.93 1.65 1.47
C ALA A 93 -8.58 0.27 2.03
N GLY A 94 -9.54 -0.40 2.71
CA GLY A 94 -9.38 -1.75 3.23
C GLY A 94 -9.14 -2.80 2.14
N ASP A 95 -9.73 -2.66 0.97
CA ASP A 95 -9.50 -3.53 -0.17
C ASP A 95 -8.18 -3.17 -0.89
N LEU A 96 -7.92 -1.88 -1.08
CA LEU A 96 -6.76 -1.38 -1.81
C LEU A 96 -5.43 -1.70 -1.13
N ILE A 97 -5.39 -1.73 0.21
CA ILE A 97 -4.16 -2.00 0.94
C ILE A 97 -3.60 -3.40 0.65
N HIS A 98 -4.44 -4.37 0.27
CA HIS A 98 -4.02 -5.74 0.03
C HIS A 98 -3.13 -5.91 -1.21
N GLU A 99 -3.30 -5.08 -2.24
CA GLU A 99 -2.38 -5.04 -3.37
C GLU A 99 -0.95 -4.76 -2.88
N ILE A 100 -0.81 -3.81 -1.96
CA ILE A 100 0.49 -3.45 -1.40
C ILE A 100 1.01 -4.53 -0.45
N CYS A 101 0.14 -5.14 0.36
CA CYS A 101 0.53 -6.27 1.23
C CYS A 101 1.13 -7.42 0.40
N VAL A 102 0.48 -7.80 -0.71
CA VAL A 102 0.97 -8.84 -1.62
C VAL A 102 2.31 -8.43 -2.24
N ALA A 103 2.42 -7.19 -2.72
CA ALA A 103 3.67 -6.67 -3.28
C ALA A 103 4.81 -6.70 -2.25
N MET A 104 4.55 -6.28 -1.01
CA MET A 104 5.53 -6.29 0.07
C MET A 104 5.94 -7.70 0.48
N GLU A 105 5.01 -8.67 0.52
CA GLU A 105 5.31 -10.07 0.84
C GLU A 105 6.30 -10.68 -0.17
N PHE A 106 6.16 -10.33 -1.44
CA PHE A 106 7.10 -10.74 -2.50
C PHE A 106 8.34 -9.83 -2.64
N GLY A 107 8.50 -8.81 -1.76
CA GLY A 107 9.65 -7.93 -1.75
C GLY A 107 9.72 -6.96 -2.92
N ALA A 108 8.57 -6.58 -3.48
CA ALA A 108 8.48 -5.71 -4.63
C ALA A 108 8.98 -4.28 -4.36
N SER A 109 9.40 -3.61 -5.42
CA SER A 109 9.67 -2.18 -5.48
C SER A 109 8.39 -1.39 -5.84
N ALA A 110 8.42 -0.07 -5.63
CA ALA A 110 7.33 0.78 -6.13
C ALA A 110 7.28 0.75 -7.67
N GLU A 111 8.41 0.60 -8.35
CA GLU A 111 8.45 0.48 -9.81
C GLU A 111 7.68 -0.74 -10.32
N ASP A 112 7.68 -1.86 -9.59
CA ASP A 112 6.91 -3.06 -9.95
C ASP A 112 5.40 -2.78 -9.98
N ILE A 113 4.87 -2.07 -8.96
CA ILE A 113 3.47 -1.64 -8.94
C ILE A 113 3.21 -0.63 -10.06
N ALA A 114 4.07 0.37 -10.23
CA ALA A 114 3.93 1.44 -11.21
C ALA A 114 3.87 0.91 -12.66
N ARG A 115 4.60 -0.17 -12.96
CA ARG A 115 4.63 -0.82 -14.27
C ARG A 115 3.54 -1.87 -14.48
N THR A 116 2.90 -2.31 -13.40
CA THR A 116 1.77 -3.25 -13.49
C THR A 116 0.58 -2.54 -14.14
N CYS A 117 -0.06 -3.20 -15.12
CA CYS A 117 -1.26 -2.67 -15.75
C CYS A 117 -2.44 -2.72 -14.78
N HIS A 118 -3.07 -1.58 -14.56
CA HIS A 118 -4.28 -1.45 -13.74
C HIS A 118 -5.50 -1.23 -14.64
N ALA A 119 -6.62 -1.81 -14.25
CA ALA A 119 -7.88 -1.61 -14.96
C ALA A 119 -8.37 -0.16 -14.82
N HIS A 120 -8.92 0.40 -15.88
CA HIS A 120 -9.48 1.74 -15.91
C HIS A 120 -10.99 1.72 -16.18
N PRO A 121 -11.84 2.48 -15.41
CA PRO A 121 -11.49 3.27 -14.22
C PRO A 121 -11.62 2.45 -12.94
N THR A 122 -10.60 2.50 -12.07
CA THR A 122 -10.60 1.82 -10.76
C THR A 122 -10.02 2.71 -9.66
N PHE A 123 -10.32 2.39 -8.39
CA PHE A 123 -9.65 3.06 -7.27
C PHE A 123 -8.18 2.64 -7.15
N SER A 124 -7.81 1.42 -7.56
CA SER A 124 -6.44 0.90 -7.49
C SER A 124 -5.46 1.69 -8.36
N GLU A 125 -5.94 2.41 -9.38
CA GLU A 125 -5.07 3.35 -10.12
C GLU A 125 -4.46 4.43 -9.21
N ALA A 126 -5.09 4.77 -8.07
CA ALA A 126 -4.50 5.68 -7.10
C ALA A 126 -3.26 5.08 -6.41
N VAL A 127 -3.23 3.77 -6.19
CA VAL A 127 -2.05 3.05 -5.69
C VAL A 127 -0.93 3.08 -6.73
N ARG A 128 -1.25 2.81 -7.99
CA ARG A 128 -0.28 2.91 -9.10
C ARG A 128 0.31 4.30 -9.23
N GLU A 129 -0.52 5.36 -9.18
CA GLU A 129 -0.07 6.74 -9.26
C GLU A 129 0.82 7.14 -8.06
N ALA A 130 0.48 6.65 -6.85
CA ALA A 130 1.34 6.83 -5.68
C ALA A 130 2.69 6.11 -5.84
N ALA A 131 2.70 4.92 -6.45
CA ALA A 131 3.94 4.20 -6.77
C ALA A 131 4.79 4.96 -7.81
N LEU A 132 4.18 5.50 -8.87
CA LEU A 132 4.84 6.39 -9.86
C LEU A 132 5.45 7.62 -9.18
N ALA A 133 4.77 8.19 -8.19
CA ALA A 133 5.23 9.35 -7.44
C ALA A 133 6.48 9.08 -6.57
N CYS A 134 6.81 7.82 -6.26
CA CYS A 134 8.09 7.45 -5.64
C CYS A 134 9.29 7.64 -6.60
N GLY A 135 9.04 7.65 -7.90
CA GLY A 135 10.05 7.78 -8.96
C GLY A 135 9.94 9.09 -9.75
N ASN A 136 9.42 8.99 -10.97
CA ASN A 136 9.39 10.11 -11.93
C ASN A 136 8.18 11.05 -11.77
N GLY A 137 7.32 10.79 -10.83
CA GLY A 137 6.07 11.53 -10.60
C GLY A 137 4.83 10.83 -11.18
N PRO A 138 3.64 11.17 -10.67
CA PRO A 138 2.38 10.64 -11.16
C PRO A 138 2.07 11.16 -12.58
N ILE A 139 1.26 10.41 -13.33
CA ILE A 139 0.82 10.80 -14.67
C ILE A 139 -0.34 11.79 -14.58
N HIS A 140 -1.21 11.59 -13.60
CA HIS A 140 -2.40 12.42 -13.38
C HIS A 140 -2.22 13.32 -12.15
N SER A 141 -3.02 14.39 -12.04
CA SER A 141 -3.00 15.35 -10.93
C SER A 141 -4.43 15.72 -10.50
#